data_cff935d34304d662e29beb3c280e94ce
#
_entry.id   cff935d34304d662e29beb3c280e94ce
#
_cell.length_a   1.000
_cell.length_b   1.000
_cell.length_c   1.000
_cell.angle_alpha   90.00
_cell.angle_beta   90.00
_cell.angle_gamma   90.00
#
_symmetry.space_group_name_H-M   'P 1'
#
loop_
_entity.id
_entity.type
_entity.pdbx_description
1 polymer ?
#
loop_
_entity_poly.entity_id
_entity_poly.type
_entity_poly.pdbx_seq_one_letter_code
_entity_poly.pdbx_strand_id
1 'polypeptide(L)'
;VVVGGWSMASAQVPPVPVPEENPITEGKRVLGKILFWEEQLSSDDTVACGTCHRPASGGADPRFGRHTGTDMGTIDDVWGSPGVVHMNEAGEPAPHPIFGHEPQVTPRRAPSNFGAIWATEQFWDGRAASEFLDPLTGEVAIASGGSLENQAIAPFFNPVEMARPGRTWDDLTGKIEGVAPLALATDLPSDVAEAIEANSDYPTLFEEAFGDSEITPVRIAFAIATYQRTLVADQTPWDLYMAGDETALSEAGVYGWRTFQALHCDKCHEPPLFTNNDFFNISLRLMEYDLGRQPVTGDEEDGGEMKVPSLRNVGLRDRFMHTGEFGRLSEAIMFYDQLVSLPGMDEIPGIGSYQFNLNGYDTYDLESFLRIGLADPRVANETFPFDRPTLRSELVEETD
;
A
#
# COMPACT_ATOMS: atom_id res chain seq x y z
N VAL A 1 -21.92 -30.59 9.08
CA VAL A 1 -21.65 -29.52 8.11
C VAL A 1 -20.28 -29.85 7.52
N VAL A 2 -20.26 -30.24 6.23
CA VAL A 2 -19.02 -30.53 5.50
C VAL A 2 -18.33 -29.18 5.25
N VAL A 3 -17.26 -28.91 5.98
CA VAL A 3 -16.35 -27.80 5.69
C VAL A 3 -15.76 -28.08 4.32
N GLY A 4 -16.05 -27.25 3.33
CA GLY A 4 -15.41 -27.34 2.01
C GLY A 4 -13.90 -27.34 2.22
N GLY A 5 -13.25 -28.46 1.89
CA GLY A 5 -11.84 -28.67 2.22
C GLY A 5 -10.94 -27.82 1.33
N TRP A 6 -10.46 -26.71 1.84
CA TRP A 6 -9.22 -26.14 1.32
C TRP A 6 -8.09 -27.13 1.62
N SER A 7 -7.38 -27.54 0.57
CA SER A 7 -6.18 -28.38 0.73
C SER A 7 -5.08 -27.55 1.42
N MET A 8 -4.25 -28.18 2.26
CA MET A 8 -3.06 -27.54 2.86
C MET A 8 -2.17 -26.84 1.82
N ALA A 9 -2.11 -27.37 0.60
CA ALA A 9 -1.36 -26.75 -0.51
C ALA A 9 -1.94 -25.41 -1.01
N SER A 10 -3.24 -25.16 -0.77
CA SER A 10 -3.92 -23.90 -1.17
C SER A 10 -3.87 -22.80 -0.10
N ALA A 11 -3.30 -23.08 1.06
CA ALA A 11 -3.18 -22.12 2.17
C ALA A 11 -1.85 -21.34 2.16
N GLN A 12 -0.86 -21.77 1.38
CA GLN A 12 0.40 -21.06 1.26
C GLN A 12 0.29 -19.95 0.25
N VAL A 13 0.88 -18.77 0.57
CA VAL A 13 0.99 -17.69 -0.41
C VAL A 13 1.74 -18.19 -1.66
N PRO A 14 1.32 -17.78 -2.86
CA PRO A 14 1.99 -18.20 -4.09
C PRO A 14 3.43 -17.66 -4.13
N PRO A 15 4.31 -18.27 -4.93
CA PRO A 15 5.65 -17.74 -5.16
C PRO A 15 5.59 -16.28 -5.60
N VAL A 16 6.53 -15.47 -5.12
CA VAL A 16 6.62 -14.06 -5.48
C VAL A 16 6.89 -13.93 -6.97
N PRO A 17 6.06 -13.19 -7.74
CA PRO A 17 6.32 -12.90 -9.14
C PRO A 17 7.56 -12.01 -9.29
N VAL A 18 8.52 -12.43 -10.10
CA VAL A 18 9.76 -11.70 -10.35
C VAL A 18 9.95 -11.57 -11.87
N PRO A 19 9.88 -10.35 -12.44
CA PRO A 19 10.20 -10.13 -13.85
C PRO A 19 11.64 -10.55 -14.17
N GLU A 20 11.85 -11.13 -15.35
CA GLU A 20 13.20 -11.55 -15.79
C GLU A 20 14.16 -10.36 -15.90
N GLU A 21 13.65 -9.20 -16.26
CA GLU A 21 14.39 -7.94 -16.39
C GLU A 21 14.83 -7.36 -15.04
N ASN A 22 14.11 -7.69 -13.94
CA ASN A 22 14.44 -7.23 -12.59
C ASN A 22 14.57 -8.40 -11.60
N PRO A 23 15.57 -9.31 -11.75
CA PRO A 23 15.81 -10.39 -10.80
C PRO A 23 16.19 -9.83 -9.42
N ILE A 24 15.74 -10.51 -8.36
CA ILE A 24 16.08 -10.14 -6.98
C ILE A 24 17.57 -10.41 -6.73
N THR A 25 18.29 -9.39 -6.31
CA THR A 25 19.66 -9.50 -5.78
C THR A 25 19.75 -8.78 -4.44
N GLU A 26 20.74 -9.16 -3.61
CA GLU A 26 20.90 -8.53 -2.29
C GLU A 26 21.26 -7.05 -2.41
N GLY A 27 22.14 -6.67 -3.33
CA GLY A 27 22.49 -5.26 -3.56
C GLY A 27 21.26 -4.41 -3.92
N LYS A 28 20.40 -4.90 -4.84
CA LYS A 28 19.13 -4.20 -5.17
C LYS A 28 18.15 -4.17 -4.00
N ARG A 29 18.07 -5.25 -3.21
CA ARG A 29 17.19 -5.31 -2.04
C ARG A 29 17.57 -4.25 -1.01
N VAL A 30 18.87 -4.15 -0.67
CA VAL A 30 19.35 -3.19 0.34
C VAL A 30 19.25 -1.77 -0.17
N LEU A 31 19.70 -1.50 -1.42
CA LEU A 31 19.50 -0.19 -2.04
C LEU A 31 18.02 0.21 -2.09
N GLY A 32 17.15 -0.73 -2.43
CA GLY A 32 15.70 -0.51 -2.46
C GLY A 32 15.12 -0.20 -1.08
N LYS A 33 15.61 -0.86 -0.02
CA LYS A 33 15.25 -0.56 1.37
C LYS A 33 15.70 0.86 1.75
N ILE A 34 16.92 1.25 1.40
CA ILE A 34 17.44 2.60 1.62
C ILE A 34 16.55 3.63 0.91
N LEU A 35 16.29 3.46 -0.39
CA LEU A 35 15.47 4.39 -1.16
C LEU A 35 14.01 4.45 -0.68
N PHE A 36 13.43 3.32 -0.25
CA PHE A 36 12.06 3.27 0.26
C PHE A 36 11.87 4.10 1.55
N TRP A 37 12.93 4.22 2.36
CA TRP A 37 12.92 4.96 3.62
C TRP A 37 13.59 6.34 3.52
N GLU A 38 13.98 6.80 2.32
CA GLU A 38 14.69 8.05 2.09
C GLU A 38 13.76 9.26 1.97
N GLU A 39 13.69 10.10 3.00
CA GLU A 39 12.89 11.33 3.00
C GLU A 39 13.44 12.38 2.01
N GLN A 40 14.75 12.37 1.72
CA GLN A 40 15.36 13.28 0.76
C GLN A 40 14.91 13.05 -0.68
N LEU A 41 14.16 11.97 -0.96
CA LEU A 41 13.48 11.74 -2.24
C LEU A 41 12.29 12.69 -2.43
N SER A 42 11.67 13.22 -1.37
CA SER A 42 10.66 14.28 -1.53
C SER A 42 11.27 15.65 -1.75
N SER A 43 10.48 16.60 -2.23
CA SER A 43 10.98 17.93 -2.56
C SER A 43 11.35 18.78 -1.34
N ASP A 44 10.74 18.49 -0.19
CA ASP A 44 10.94 19.19 1.09
C ASP A 44 11.65 18.33 2.16
N ASP A 45 12.13 17.14 1.82
CA ASP A 45 12.81 16.22 2.73
C ASP A 45 11.94 15.72 3.90
N THR A 46 10.62 15.58 3.69
CA THR A 46 9.69 15.20 4.76
C THR A 46 8.95 13.88 4.51
N VAL A 47 8.97 13.35 3.29
CA VAL A 47 8.18 12.19 2.89
C VAL A 47 9.04 11.15 2.18
N ALA A 48 9.04 9.94 2.71
CA ALA A 48 9.55 8.72 2.07
C ALA A 48 8.37 7.80 1.66
N CYS A 49 8.62 6.75 0.89
CA CYS A 49 7.60 5.71 0.66
C CYS A 49 7.13 5.11 2.00
N GLY A 50 8.07 4.83 2.91
CA GLY A 50 7.80 4.30 4.24
C GLY A 50 7.01 5.24 5.15
N THR A 51 6.93 6.53 4.86
CA THR A 51 6.09 7.49 5.60
C THR A 51 4.61 7.13 5.47
N CYS A 52 4.17 6.72 4.25
CA CYS A 52 2.78 6.32 3.96
C CYS A 52 2.56 4.80 3.99
N HIS A 53 3.63 3.99 4.02
CA HIS A 53 3.58 2.53 3.97
C HIS A 53 4.33 1.91 5.15
N ARG A 54 3.82 2.13 6.37
CA ARG A 54 4.47 1.68 7.61
C ARG A 54 4.07 0.25 7.97
N PRO A 55 5.03 -0.65 8.29
CA PRO A 55 4.72 -2.03 8.64
C PRO A 55 3.79 -2.13 9.84
N ALA A 56 4.09 -1.48 10.97
CA ALA A 56 3.26 -1.52 12.17
C ALA A 56 1.80 -1.05 11.95
N SER A 57 1.55 -0.33 10.83
CA SER A 57 0.20 0.07 10.38
C SER A 57 -0.33 -0.79 9.23
N GLY A 58 0.16 -2.05 9.12
CA GLY A 58 -0.26 -2.99 8.08
C GLY A 58 0.11 -2.56 6.66
N GLY A 59 1.23 -1.84 6.48
CA GLY A 59 1.70 -1.34 5.19
C GLY A 59 0.91 -0.15 4.64
N ALA A 60 0.11 0.52 5.50
CA ALA A 60 -0.64 1.73 5.18
C ALA A 60 -0.11 2.93 5.98
N ASP A 61 -0.63 4.11 5.73
CA ASP A 61 -0.24 5.34 6.44
C ASP A 61 -0.79 5.35 7.88
N PRO A 62 0.01 5.48 8.93
CA PRO A 62 -0.47 5.69 10.30
C PRO A 62 -1.14 7.05 10.48
N ARG A 63 -0.76 8.03 9.68
CA ARG A 63 -1.27 9.40 9.73
C ARG A 63 -2.53 9.50 8.86
N PHE A 64 -3.34 10.49 9.12
CA PHE A 64 -4.45 10.84 8.25
C PHE A 64 -4.73 12.35 8.33
N GLY A 65 -5.09 12.90 7.19
CA GLY A 65 -5.58 14.26 7.06
C GLY A 65 -6.96 14.26 6.40
N ARG A 66 -7.65 15.37 6.50
CA ARG A 66 -8.94 15.55 5.83
C ARG A 66 -8.72 16.22 4.49
N HIS A 67 -8.97 15.48 3.41
CA HIS A 67 -9.14 16.05 2.08
C HIS A 67 -10.61 16.45 1.95
N THR A 68 -10.87 17.74 1.98
CA THR A 68 -12.22 18.26 1.73
C THR A 68 -12.45 18.20 0.22
N GLY A 69 -13.56 17.61 -0.20
CA GLY A 69 -14.00 17.65 -1.58
C GLY A 69 -14.35 19.08 -2.02
N THR A 70 -15.52 19.28 -2.63
CA THR A 70 -15.99 20.61 -3.02
C THR A 70 -16.40 21.47 -1.84
N ASP A 71 -16.94 20.86 -0.78
CA ASP A 71 -17.44 21.52 0.41
C ASP A 71 -16.98 20.80 1.68
N MET A 72 -16.36 21.54 2.62
CA MET A 72 -15.89 21.00 3.88
C MET A 72 -17.06 20.49 4.74
N GLY A 73 -16.95 19.26 5.24
CA GLY A 73 -17.92 18.65 6.14
C GLY A 73 -19.04 17.92 5.43
N THR A 74 -18.85 17.59 4.17
CA THR A 74 -19.83 16.90 3.34
C THR A 74 -19.43 15.44 3.07
N ILE A 75 -20.28 14.70 2.38
CA ILE A 75 -20.09 13.30 2.05
C ILE A 75 -18.89 13.03 1.11
N ASP A 76 -18.36 14.09 0.47
CA ASP A 76 -17.21 14.01 -0.41
C ASP A 76 -15.86 14.18 0.30
N ASP A 77 -15.84 14.37 1.63
CA ASP A 77 -14.60 14.35 2.42
C ASP A 77 -13.93 12.97 2.40
N VAL A 78 -12.58 12.99 2.34
CA VAL A 78 -11.74 11.79 2.43
C VAL A 78 -10.75 11.94 3.58
N TRP A 79 -10.49 10.86 4.29
CA TRP A 79 -9.42 10.76 5.27
C TRP A 79 -8.19 10.14 4.62
N GLY A 80 -7.52 10.97 3.79
CA GLY A 80 -6.38 10.59 2.99
C GLY A 80 -5.05 10.58 3.75
N SER A 81 -3.96 10.42 3.00
CA SER A 81 -2.59 10.44 3.52
C SER A 81 -1.99 11.83 3.38
N PRO A 82 -1.42 12.42 4.47
CA PRO A 82 -0.68 13.66 4.37
C PRO A 82 0.63 13.47 3.58
N GLY A 83 0.88 14.32 2.59
CA GLY A 83 2.10 14.35 1.81
C GLY A 83 2.94 15.59 2.10
N VAL A 84 3.50 16.21 1.05
CA VAL A 84 4.33 17.43 1.17
C VAL A 84 3.47 18.70 1.35
N VAL A 85 4.03 19.73 1.94
CA VAL A 85 3.42 21.07 1.93
C VAL A 85 3.36 21.58 0.50
N HIS A 86 2.35 22.43 0.22
CA HIS A 86 2.25 23.04 -1.09
C HIS A 86 3.44 23.98 -1.37
N MET A 87 4.05 23.84 -2.55
CA MET A 87 5.17 24.65 -2.99
C MET A 87 4.84 25.34 -4.32
N ASN A 88 5.48 26.49 -4.56
CA ASN A 88 5.48 27.12 -5.85
C ASN A 88 6.48 26.41 -6.82
N GLU A 89 6.54 26.85 -8.08
CA GLU A 89 7.47 26.29 -9.07
C GLU A 89 8.95 26.46 -8.71
N ALA A 90 9.29 27.42 -7.85
CA ALA A 90 10.64 27.62 -7.34
C ALA A 90 11.00 26.66 -6.18
N GLY A 91 10.04 25.85 -5.72
CA GLY A 91 10.23 24.96 -4.58
C GLY A 91 10.12 25.64 -3.22
N GLU A 92 9.56 26.85 -3.16
CA GLU A 92 9.34 27.57 -1.91
C GLU A 92 7.94 27.25 -1.36
N PRO A 93 7.79 27.04 -0.03
CA PRO A 93 6.48 26.83 0.59
C PRO A 93 5.52 27.98 0.27
N ALA A 94 4.32 27.65 -0.17
CA ALA A 94 3.28 28.61 -0.54
C ALA A 94 1.91 28.13 -0.04
N PRO A 95 0.98 29.04 0.35
CA PRO A 95 -0.31 28.61 0.86
C PRO A 95 -1.14 27.92 -0.24
N HIS A 96 -1.65 26.72 0.07
CA HIS A 96 -2.61 26.03 -0.79
C HIS A 96 -4.03 26.56 -0.52
N PRO A 97 -4.91 26.67 -1.53
CA PRO A 97 -6.28 27.17 -1.35
C PRO A 97 -7.12 26.37 -0.33
N ILE A 98 -6.88 25.05 -0.21
CA ILE A 98 -7.61 24.17 0.71
C ILE A 98 -6.80 23.95 2.00
N PHE A 99 -5.51 23.62 1.90
CA PHE A 99 -4.69 23.18 3.01
C PHE A 99 -3.88 24.30 3.68
N GLY A 100 -3.88 25.54 3.12
CA GLY A 100 -3.07 26.61 3.66
C GLY A 100 -1.57 26.28 3.62
N HIS A 101 -0.91 26.31 4.77
CA HIS A 101 0.50 25.93 4.94
C HIS A 101 0.67 24.51 5.52
N GLU A 102 -0.45 23.79 5.74
CA GLU A 102 -0.42 22.42 6.21
C GLU A 102 -0.04 21.45 5.08
N PRO A 103 0.40 20.24 5.40
CA PRO A 103 0.63 19.19 4.41
C PRO A 103 -0.63 18.94 3.57
N GLN A 104 -0.44 18.79 2.27
CA GLN A 104 -1.54 18.43 1.37
C GLN A 104 -1.97 16.99 1.64
N VAL A 105 -3.25 16.69 1.42
CA VAL A 105 -3.83 15.38 1.69
C VAL A 105 -4.29 14.73 0.40
N THR A 106 -3.96 13.47 0.21
CA THR A 106 -4.35 12.69 -0.97
C THR A 106 -5.87 12.48 -1.05
N PRO A 107 -6.47 12.41 -2.25
CA PRO A 107 -7.91 12.20 -2.44
C PRO A 107 -8.37 10.76 -2.17
N ARG A 108 -7.45 9.83 -1.95
CA ARG A 108 -7.68 8.46 -1.51
C ARG A 108 -6.63 8.07 -0.49
N ARG A 109 -7.00 7.22 0.45
CA ARG A 109 -6.10 6.65 1.44
C ARG A 109 -5.02 5.81 0.77
N ALA A 110 -3.75 5.86 1.27
CA ALA A 110 -2.71 4.96 0.81
C ALA A 110 -3.13 3.50 1.05
N PRO A 111 -3.19 2.65 0.00
CA PRO A 111 -3.45 1.22 0.19
C PRO A 111 -2.25 0.55 0.87
N SER A 112 -2.48 -0.63 1.47
CA SER A 112 -1.36 -1.43 1.94
C SER A 112 -0.45 -1.84 0.78
N ASN A 113 0.86 -1.73 0.98
CA ASN A 113 1.85 -2.29 0.05
C ASN A 113 2.06 -3.80 0.25
N PHE A 114 1.56 -4.39 1.35
CA PHE A 114 1.62 -5.84 1.55
C PHE A 114 0.58 -6.54 0.69
N GLY A 115 1.03 -7.55 -0.06
CA GLY A 115 0.20 -8.21 -1.06
C GLY A 115 0.25 -7.55 -2.45
N ALA A 116 0.73 -6.32 -2.57
CA ALA A 116 0.89 -5.62 -3.85
C ALA A 116 1.76 -6.39 -4.87
N ILE A 117 2.71 -7.19 -4.39
CA ILE A 117 3.63 -7.99 -5.22
C ILE A 117 2.92 -9.03 -6.10
N TRP A 118 1.70 -9.42 -5.77
CA TRP A 118 0.88 -10.34 -6.57
C TRP A 118 -0.16 -9.64 -7.44
N ALA A 119 -0.29 -8.33 -7.34
CA ALA A 119 -1.25 -7.58 -8.15
C ALA A 119 -0.66 -7.24 -9.53
N THR A 120 -1.44 -7.42 -10.58
CA THR A 120 -1.05 -7.08 -11.95
C THR A 120 -1.10 -5.58 -12.23
N GLU A 121 -1.87 -4.84 -11.43
CA GLU A 121 -2.04 -3.40 -11.50
C GLU A 121 -2.01 -2.81 -10.09
N GLN A 122 -1.42 -1.62 -9.90
CA GLN A 122 -1.35 -0.97 -8.58
C GLN A 122 -2.29 0.23 -8.47
N PHE A 123 -2.39 0.78 -7.25
CA PHE A 123 -3.38 1.75 -6.80
C PHE A 123 -4.80 1.18 -6.71
N TRP A 124 -5.72 1.97 -6.14
CA TRP A 124 -7.13 1.59 -6.02
C TRP A 124 -7.85 1.44 -7.36
N ASP A 125 -7.43 2.22 -8.35
CA ASP A 125 -8.00 2.29 -9.71
C ASP A 125 -7.23 1.47 -10.77
N GLY A 126 -6.09 0.88 -10.40
CA GLY A 126 -5.28 0.07 -11.31
C GLY A 126 -4.41 0.87 -12.28
N ARG A 127 -4.25 2.20 -12.08
CA ARG A 127 -3.54 3.07 -13.05
C ARG A 127 -2.05 2.76 -13.25
N ALA A 128 -1.40 2.03 -12.34
CA ALA A 128 -0.05 1.53 -12.57
C ALA A 128 -0.12 0.14 -13.19
N ALA A 129 0.02 0.12 -14.51
CA ALA A 129 -0.13 -1.07 -15.35
C ALA A 129 1.03 -2.07 -15.20
N SER A 130 0.81 -3.29 -15.71
CA SER A 130 1.78 -4.39 -15.70
C SER A 130 2.99 -4.15 -16.63
N GLU A 131 2.84 -3.38 -17.71
CA GLU A 131 3.94 -2.94 -18.54
C GLU A 131 4.63 -1.74 -17.89
N PHE A 132 5.97 -1.79 -17.76
CA PHE A 132 6.76 -0.67 -17.25
C PHE A 132 7.63 -0.10 -18.36
N LEU A 133 7.45 1.18 -18.61
CA LEU A 133 8.24 1.93 -19.59
C LEU A 133 9.34 2.75 -18.89
N ASP A 134 10.50 2.84 -19.52
CA ASP A 134 11.52 3.80 -19.09
C ASP A 134 10.97 5.24 -19.22
N PRO A 135 10.88 6.00 -18.13
CA PRO A 135 10.27 7.32 -18.16
C PRO A 135 11.03 8.37 -18.99
N LEU A 136 12.30 8.12 -19.33
CA LEU A 136 13.13 9.03 -20.13
C LEU A 136 13.03 8.74 -21.63
N THR A 137 13.01 7.46 -21.99
CA THR A 137 13.06 7.04 -23.41
C THR A 137 11.71 6.59 -23.95
N GLY A 138 10.79 6.17 -23.09
CA GLY A 138 9.54 5.54 -23.47
C GLY A 138 9.69 4.09 -23.97
N GLU A 139 10.88 3.52 -23.88
CA GLU A 139 11.12 2.13 -24.24
C GLU A 139 10.57 1.18 -23.18
N VAL A 140 10.17 -0.03 -23.58
CA VAL A 140 9.68 -1.06 -22.66
C VAL A 140 10.85 -1.58 -21.82
N ALA A 141 10.82 -1.29 -20.51
CA ALA A 141 11.80 -1.80 -19.55
C ALA A 141 11.35 -3.15 -18.95
N ILE A 142 10.04 -3.36 -18.74
CA ILE A 142 9.42 -4.64 -18.37
C ILE A 142 8.14 -4.80 -19.17
N ALA A 143 8.04 -5.86 -19.96
CA ALA A 143 6.87 -6.08 -20.81
C ALA A 143 5.63 -6.55 -20.01
N SER A 144 5.81 -7.23 -18.88
CA SER A 144 4.73 -7.71 -18.01
C SER A 144 5.24 -8.00 -16.59
N GLY A 145 4.45 -7.67 -15.57
CA GLY A 145 4.81 -7.86 -14.16
C GLY A 145 5.54 -6.68 -13.54
N GLY A 146 5.62 -5.52 -14.23
CA GLY A 146 6.27 -4.29 -13.79
C GLY A 146 5.36 -3.29 -13.06
N SER A 147 4.21 -3.71 -12.57
CA SER A 147 3.26 -2.80 -11.90
C SER A 147 3.81 -2.18 -10.62
N LEU A 148 4.69 -2.89 -9.90
CA LEU A 148 5.39 -2.35 -8.73
C LEU A 148 6.37 -1.25 -9.12
N GLU A 149 7.12 -1.45 -10.20
CA GLU A 149 8.04 -0.48 -10.74
C GLU A 149 7.31 0.80 -11.19
N ASN A 150 6.17 0.65 -11.86
CA ASN A 150 5.31 1.77 -12.24
C ASN A 150 4.82 2.53 -11.01
N GLN A 151 4.35 1.82 -9.98
CA GLN A 151 3.88 2.44 -8.75
C GLN A 151 5.01 3.14 -8.00
N ALA A 152 6.20 2.52 -7.91
CA ALA A 152 7.33 3.00 -7.12
C ALA A 152 7.80 4.40 -7.52
N ILE A 153 7.69 4.77 -8.80
CA ILE A 153 8.14 6.07 -9.31
C ILE A 153 7.04 7.14 -9.37
N ALA A 154 5.76 6.75 -9.31
CA ALA A 154 4.65 7.68 -9.47
C ALA A 154 4.62 8.80 -8.39
N PRO A 155 4.87 8.52 -7.09
CA PRO A 155 4.86 9.54 -6.04
C PRO A 155 5.89 10.66 -6.22
N PHE A 156 7.03 10.38 -6.87
CA PHE A 156 8.12 11.36 -7.03
C PHE A 156 7.74 12.61 -7.82
N PHE A 157 6.65 12.55 -8.58
CA PHE A 157 6.14 13.65 -9.41
C PHE A 157 4.73 14.06 -9.02
N ASN A 158 4.15 13.43 -8.01
CA ASN A 158 2.84 13.81 -7.49
C ASN A 158 2.98 15.01 -6.54
N PRO A 159 2.37 16.18 -6.87
CA PRO A 159 2.56 17.40 -6.09
C PRO A 159 1.87 17.36 -4.71
N VAL A 160 0.99 16.40 -4.48
CA VAL A 160 0.39 16.15 -3.16
C VAL A 160 1.26 15.22 -2.32
N GLU A 161 1.89 14.21 -2.95
CA GLU A 161 2.61 13.15 -2.24
C GLU A 161 4.06 13.53 -1.93
N MET A 162 4.91 13.79 -2.96
CA MET A 162 6.36 13.96 -2.77
C MET A 162 6.99 15.10 -3.58
N ALA A 163 6.25 15.77 -4.47
CA ALA A 163 6.84 16.67 -5.44
C ALA A 163 6.45 18.13 -5.26
N ARG A 164 7.36 19.05 -5.60
CA ARG A 164 7.00 20.40 -6.02
C ARG A 164 6.43 20.37 -7.44
N PRO A 165 5.63 21.35 -7.85
CA PRO A 165 5.21 21.49 -9.25
C PRO A 165 6.42 21.59 -10.19
N GLY A 166 6.32 20.97 -11.36
CA GLY A 166 7.36 21.02 -12.39
C GLY A 166 8.67 20.29 -12.07
N ARG A 167 8.70 19.43 -11.05
CA ARG A 167 9.87 18.58 -10.74
C ARG A 167 10.19 17.66 -11.91
N THR A 168 11.47 17.50 -12.23
CA THR A 168 11.97 16.65 -13.31
C THR A 168 12.80 15.47 -12.77
N TRP A 169 13.11 14.50 -13.65
CA TRP A 169 14.03 13.42 -13.30
C TRP A 169 15.43 13.92 -12.98
N ASP A 170 15.92 14.93 -13.71
CA ASP A 170 17.23 15.55 -13.45
C ASP A 170 17.28 16.20 -12.06
N ASP A 171 16.18 16.81 -11.60
CA ASP A 171 16.06 17.34 -10.23
C ASP A 171 16.20 16.23 -9.20
N LEU A 172 15.55 15.08 -9.43
CA LEU A 172 15.55 13.95 -8.50
C LEU A 172 16.90 13.26 -8.46
N THR A 173 17.44 12.87 -9.61
CA THR A 173 18.72 12.13 -9.71
C THR A 173 19.89 12.98 -9.25
N GLY A 174 19.94 14.26 -9.66
CA GLY A 174 20.97 15.19 -9.21
C GLY A 174 20.94 15.46 -7.71
N LYS A 175 19.72 15.47 -7.10
CA LYS A 175 19.59 15.57 -5.64
C LYS A 175 20.18 14.33 -4.95
N ILE A 176 19.83 13.15 -5.42
CA ILE A 176 20.30 11.87 -4.83
C ILE A 176 21.82 11.70 -4.99
N GLU A 177 22.42 12.11 -6.09
CA GLU A 177 23.87 12.12 -6.24
C GLU A 177 24.58 13.00 -5.20
N GLY A 178 23.93 14.06 -4.73
CA GLY A 178 24.52 15.07 -3.84
C GLY A 178 24.28 14.86 -2.36
N VAL A 179 23.45 13.88 -1.95
CA VAL A 179 23.11 13.65 -0.54
C VAL A 179 23.68 12.33 -0.02
N ALA A 180 23.91 12.25 1.30
CA ALA A 180 24.28 10.99 1.93
C ALA A 180 23.04 10.12 2.15
N PRO A 181 23.14 8.79 1.96
CA PRO A 181 22.02 7.88 2.14
C PRO A 181 21.47 7.90 3.56
N LEU A 182 20.14 8.05 3.68
CA LEU A 182 19.41 8.11 4.95
C LEU A 182 20.00 9.09 5.98
N ALA A 183 20.59 10.19 5.53
CA ALA A 183 21.22 11.17 6.42
C ALA A 183 20.28 11.80 7.44
N LEU A 184 18.96 11.73 7.20
CA LEU A 184 17.93 12.29 8.07
C LEU A 184 17.33 11.24 9.02
N ALA A 185 17.59 9.96 8.79
CA ALA A 185 17.05 8.86 9.58
C ALA A 185 17.97 8.44 10.73
N THR A 186 17.40 7.77 11.73
CA THR A 186 18.11 7.17 12.87
C THR A 186 17.74 5.69 13.01
N ASP A 187 18.37 4.98 13.95
CA ASP A 187 18.07 3.58 14.26
C ASP A 187 18.08 2.66 13.02
N LEU A 188 19.12 2.82 12.19
CA LEU A 188 19.25 2.07 10.92
C LEU A 188 19.29 0.56 11.19
N PRO A 189 18.49 -0.25 10.45
CA PRO A 189 18.66 -1.71 10.44
C PRO A 189 20.08 -2.13 10.09
N SER A 190 20.53 -3.28 10.61
CA SER A 190 21.93 -3.71 10.47
C SER A 190 22.37 -3.87 9.02
N ASP A 191 21.50 -4.42 8.16
CA ASP A 191 21.78 -4.58 6.72
C ASP A 191 21.96 -3.24 5.99
N VAL A 192 21.19 -2.23 6.39
CA VAL A 192 21.28 -0.86 5.86
C VAL A 192 22.52 -0.14 6.40
N ALA A 193 22.79 -0.25 7.71
CA ALA A 193 23.96 0.37 8.33
C ALA A 193 25.29 -0.17 7.76
N GLU A 194 25.38 -1.49 7.59
CA GLU A 194 26.54 -2.15 6.98
C GLU A 194 26.75 -1.71 5.53
N ALA A 195 25.65 -1.59 4.75
CA ALA A 195 25.74 -1.15 3.36
C ALA A 195 26.22 0.31 3.23
N ILE A 196 25.71 1.21 4.10
CA ILE A 196 26.10 2.63 4.11
C ILE A 196 27.54 2.79 4.63
N GLU A 197 27.98 1.98 5.60
CA GLU A 197 29.39 1.98 6.06
C GLU A 197 30.35 1.56 4.92
N ALA A 198 29.94 0.58 4.11
CA ALA A 198 30.73 0.11 2.97
C ALA A 198 30.68 1.08 1.77
N ASN A 199 29.54 1.75 1.55
CA ASN A 199 29.24 2.61 0.40
C ASN A 199 28.61 3.92 0.89
N SER A 200 29.43 4.95 1.08
CA SER A 200 29.03 6.19 1.77
C SER A 200 28.16 7.16 0.95
N ASP A 201 27.92 6.86 -0.33
CA ASP A 201 27.12 7.68 -1.23
C ASP A 201 26.23 6.83 -2.16
N TYR A 202 25.23 7.45 -2.79
CA TYR A 202 24.33 6.75 -3.69
C TYR A 202 25.00 6.19 -4.94
N PRO A 203 25.94 6.89 -5.63
CA PRO A 203 26.65 6.31 -6.77
C PRO A 203 27.31 4.96 -6.46
N THR A 204 27.97 4.81 -5.31
CA THR A 204 28.62 3.54 -4.91
C THR A 204 27.60 2.46 -4.53
N LEU A 205 26.46 2.82 -3.92
CA LEU A 205 25.35 1.89 -3.68
C LEU A 205 24.71 1.40 -5.00
N PHE A 206 24.59 2.27 -6.01
CA PHE A 206 24.12 1.87 -7.33
C PHE A 206 25.14 0.98 -8.06
N GLU A 207 26.45 1.25 -7.91
CA GLU A 207 27.50 0.39 -8.45
C GLU A 207 27.45 -1.02 -7.84
N GLU A 208 27.25 -1.15 -6.53
CA GLU A 208 27.06 -2.45 -5.86
C GLU A 208 25.81 -3.18 -6.37
N ALA A 209 24.71 -2.44 -6.60
CA ALA A 209 23.43 -3.03 -6.99
C ALA A 209 23.34 -3.40 -8.49
N PHE A 210 23.98 -2.62 -9.37
CA PHE A 210 23.82 -2.70 -10.83
C PHE A 210 25.11 -2.87 -11.62
N GLY A 211 26.28 -2.77 -10.98
CA GLY A 211 27.60 -2.96 -11.61
C GLY A 211 28.23 -1.68 -12.18
N ASP A 212 27.55 -0.54 -12.11
CA ASP A 212 28.07 0.79 -12.36
C ASP A 212 27.29 1.86 -11.59
N SER A 213 27.85 3.05 -11.45
CA SER A 213 27.35 4.12 -10.57
C SER A 213 26.23 4.98 -11.16
N GLU A 214 25.70 4.67 -12.33
CA GLU A 214 24.68 5.47 -12.99
C GLU A 214 23.33 5.39 -12.24
N ILE A 215 22.75 6.54 -11.90
CA ILE A 215 21.45 6.65 -11.24
C ILE A 215 20.38 6.96 -12.29
N THR A 216 19.54 5.97 -12.63
CA THR A 216 18.47 6.14 -13.59
C THR A 216 17.09 5.88 -12.98
N PRO A 217 16.00 6.44 -13.57
CA PRO A 217 14.64 6.14 -13.14
C PRO A 217 14.32 4.64 -13.08
N VAL A 218 14.75 3.89 -14.08
CA VAL A 218 14.55 2.44 -14.16
C VAL A 218 15.24 1.73 -13.00
N ARG A 219 16.48 2.08 -12.67
CA ARG A 219 17.24 1.47 -11.57
C ARG A 219 16.64 1.82 -10.21
N ILE A 220 16.16 3.06 -10.00
CA ILE A 220 15.43 3.46 -8.79
C ILE A 220 14.17 2.60 -8.63
N ALA A 221 13.36 2.48 -9.68
CA ALA A 221 12.17 1.64 -9.70
C ALA A 221 12.49 0.17 -9.40
N PHE A 222 13.52 -0.37 -10.04
CA PHE A 222 13.97 -1.76 -9.89
C PHE A 222 14.42 -2.05 -8.45
N ALA A 223 15.20 -1.17 -7.84
CA ALA A 223 15.66 -1.34 -6.47
C ALA A 223 14.47 -1.32 -5.47
N ILE A 224 13.60 -0.30 -5.54
CA ILE A 224 12.44 -0.17 -4.65
C ILE A 224 11.49 -1.37 -4.81
N ALA A 225 11.18 -1.78 -6.03
CA ALA A 225 10.33 -2.94 -6.29
C ALA A 225 10.97 -4.25 -5.82
N THR A 226 12.30 -4.39 -5.95
CA THR A 226 13.04 -5.55 -5.42
C THR A 226 12.91 -5.63 -3.89
N TYR A 227 13.08 -4.54 -3.16
CA TYR A 227 12.83 -4.52 -1.71
C TYR A 227 11.40 -4.92 -1.38
N GLN A 228 10.40 -4.32 -2.04
CA GLN A 228 9.00 -4.65 -1.77
C GLN A 228 8.69 -6.15 -2.01
N ARG A 229 9.32 -6.79 -3.02
CA ARG A 229 9.19 -8.23 -3.27
C ARG A 229 9.71 -9.12 -2.16
N THR A 230 10.51 -8.59 -1.23
CA THR A 230 10.94 -9.34 -0.04
C THR A 230 9.99 -9.19 1.16
N LEU A 231 9.01 -8.29 1.09
CA LEU A 231 8.06 -8.02 2.19
C LEU A 231 6.87 -8.98 2.16
N VAL A 232 7.14 -10.27 2.35
CA VAL A 232 6.13 -11.35 2.32
C VAL A 232 5.60 -11.61 3.72
N ALA A 233 4.36 -11.20 3.98
CA ALA A 233 3.65 -11.42 5.25
C ALA A 233 2.90 -12.77 5.21
N ASP A 234 3.61 -13.87 5.43
CA ASP A 234 3.14 -15.25 5.29
C ASP A 234 3.16 -16.07 6.60
N GLN A 235 3.28 -15.39 7.76
CA GLN A 235 3.31 -16.02 9.09
C GLN A 235 2.19 -15.51 10.00
N THR A 236 0.99 -15.34 9.44
CA THR A 236 -0.17 -14.99 10.24
C THR A 236 -0.65 -16.19 11.08
N PRO A 237 -1.38 -15.98 12.19
CA PRO A 237 -2.03 -17.09 12.91
C PRO A 237 -2.91 -17.97 12.01
N TRP A 238 -3.56 -17.40 10.98
CA TRP A 238 -4.33 -18.17 10.01
C TRP A 238 -3.43 -19.11 9.17
N ASP A 239 -2.25 -18.64 8.73
CA ASP A 239 -1.30 -19.47 7.98
C ASP A 239 -0.86 -20.68 8.81
N LEU A 240 -0.53 -20.46 10.08
CA LEU A 240 -0.15 -21.53 11.02
C LEU A 240 -1.31 -22.52 11.29
N TYR A 241 -2.51 -21.99 11.47
CA TYR A 241 -3.72 -22.80 11.64
C TYR A 241 -3.97 -23.70 10.42
N MET A 242 -3.87 -23.13 9.22
CA MET A 242 -4.01 -23.90 7.97
C MET A 242 -2.87 -24.89 7.74
N ALA A 243 -1.69 -24.64 8.32
CA ALA A 243 -0.57 -25.58 8.32
C ALA A 243 -0.71 -26.70 9.36
N GLY A 244 -1.77 -26.68 10.19
CA GLY A 244 -2.13 -27.73 11.15
C GLY A 244 -1.89 -27.40 12.62
N ASP A 245 -1.48 -26.17 12.95
CA ASP A 245 -1.45 -25.71 14.34
C ASP A 245 -2.84 -25.23 14.77
N GLU A 246 -3.66 -26.15 15.27
CA GLU A 246 -5.03 -25.85 15.72
C GLU A 246 -5.08 -24.83 16.87
N THR A 247 -3.96 -24.50 17.50
CA THR A 247 -3.88 -23.54 18.61
C THR A 247 -3.52 -22.12 18.16
N ALA A 248 -3.14 -21.94 16.90
CA ALA A 248 -2.71 -20.65 16.35
C ALA A 248 -3.83 -19.61 16.28
N LEU A 249 -5.06 -20.05 16.03
CA LEU A 249 -6.25 -19.17 16.10
C LEU A 249 -6.97 -19.35 17.43
N SER A 250 -7.47 -18.23 17.99
CA SER A 250 -8.39 -18.29 19.12
C SER A 250 -9.74 -18.91 18.69
N GLU A 251 -10.57 -19.32 19.65
CA GLU A 251 -11.90 -19.82 19.37
C GLU A 251 -12.73 -18.82 18.56
N ALA A 252 -12.72 -17.52 18.94
CA ALA A 252 -13.35 -16.45 18.17
C ALA A 252 -12.75 -16.31 16.76
N GLY A 253 -11.43 -16.44 16.61
CA GLY A 253 -10.78 -16.43 15.30
C GLY A 253 -11.23 -17.58 14.39
N VAL A 254 -11.42 -18.78 14.94
CA VAL A 254 -11.94 -19.96 14.19
C VAL A 254 -13.40 -19.74 13.79
N TYR A 255 -14.24 -19.21 14.69
CA TYR A 255 -15.62 -18.86 14.34
C TYR A 255 -15.67 -17.73 13.30
N GLY A 256 -14.83 -16.71 13.46
CA GLY A 256 -14.73 -15.60 12.49
C GLY A 256 -14.31 -16.08 11.08
N TRP A 257 -13.36 -17.00 10.99
CA TRP A 257 -12.97 -17.63 9.72
C TRP A 257 -14.15 -18.36 9.06
N ARG A 258 -14.92 -19.15 9.85
CA ARG A 258 -16.10 -19.84 9.35
C ARG A 258 -17.20 -18.86 8.90
N THR A 259 -17.42 -17.80 9.68
CA THR A 259 -18.38 -16.72 9.33
C THR A 259 -17.94 -16.01 8.05
N PHE A 260 -16.66 -15.69 7.88
CA PHE A 260 -16.09 -15.12 6.67
C PHE A 260 -16.42 -15.93 5.41
N GLN A 261 -16.29 -17.25 5.50
CA GLN A 261 -16.64 -18.16 4.40
C GLN A 261 -18.17 -18.28 4.22
N ALA A 262 -18.93 -18.37 5.30
CA ALA A 262 -20.39 -18.51 5.25
C ALA A 262 -21.09 -17.29 4.65
N LEU A 263 -20.46 -16.11 4.82
CA LEU A 263 -20.92 -14.84 4.25
C LEU A 263 -20.31 -14.54 2.88
N HIS A 264 -19.53 -15.48 2.32
CA HIS A 264 -18.91 -15.35 1.00
C HIS A 264 -17.93 -14.17 0.85
N CYS A 265 -17.37 -13.66 1.94
CA CYS A 265 -16.30 -12.64 1.89
C CYS A 265 -15.09 -13.13 1.09
N ASP A 266 -14.88 -14.46 1.08
CA ASP A 266 -13.85 -15.18 0.33
C ASP A 266 -14.02 -15.13 -1.20
N LYS A 267 -15.12 -14.58 -1.72
CA LYS A 267 -15.32 -14.43 -3.17
C LYS A 267 -14.54 -13.25 -3.77
N CYS A 268 -14.39 -12.18 -3.00
CA CYS A 268 -13.55 -11.05 -3.35
C CYS A 268 -12.21 -11.13 -2.60
N HIS A 269 -12.24 -11.42 -1.31
CA HIS A 269 -11.06 -11.57 -0.46
C HIS A 269 -10.58 -13.02 -0.44
N GLU A 270 -10.16 -13.53 -1.60
CA GLU A 270 -9.80 -14.93 -1.82
C GLU A 270 -8.51 -15.31 -1.09
N PRO A 271 -8.53 -16.36 -0.21
CA PRO A 271 -7.30 -16.88 0.38
C PRO A 271 -6.38 -17.53 -0.68
N PRO A 272 -5.07 -17.59 -0.45
CA PRO A 272 -4.35 -17.18 0.76
C PRO A 272 -3.99 -15.70 0.80
N LEU A 273 -4.16 -14.96 -0.28
CA LEU A 273 -3.83 -13.53 -0.37
C LEU A 273 -4.90 -12.63 0.26
N PHE A 274 -6.10 -13.17 0.47
CA PHE A 274 -7.28 -12.41 0.92
C PHE A 274 -7.61 -11.23 0.01
N THR A 275 -7.41 -11.45 -1.30
CA THR A 275 -7.80 -10.61 -2.43
C THR A 275 -7.81 -11.46 -3.69
N ASN A 276 -8.69 -11.16 -4.64
CA ASN A 276 -8.64 -11.67 -6.01
C ASN A 276 -7.98 -10.65 -6.95
N ASN A 277 -7.64 -9.45 -6.47
CA ASN A 277 -7.13 -8.31 -7.25
C ASN A 277 -8.08 -7.77 -8.34
N ASP A 278 -9.32 -8.24 -8.39
CA ASP A 278 -10.34 -7.71 -9.29
C ASP A 278 -10.85 -6.34 -8.80
N PHE A 279 -11.66 -5.67 -9.62
CA PHE A 279 -12.22 -4.36 -9.34
C PHE A 279 -13.73 -4.45 -9.20
N PHE A 280 -14.29 -3.74 -8.23
CA PHE A 280 -15.72 -3.69 -7.99
C PHE A 280 -16.16 -2.33 -7.47
N ASN A 281 -17.33 -1.88 -7.90
CA ASN A 281 -18.03 -0.76 -7.31
C ASN A 281 -18.96 -1.27 -6.20
N ILE A 282 -18.57 -1.10 -4.95
CA ILE A 282 -19.37 -1.46 -3.78
C ILE A 282 -20.26 -0.31 -3.30
N SER A 283 -20.38 0.75 -4.08
CA SER A 283 -21.19 1.96 -3.76
C SER A 283 -20.85 2.60 -2.41
N LEU A 284 -19.59 2.51 -1.99
CA LEU A 284 -19.12 3.24 -0.81
C LEU A 284 -19.19 4.74 -1.05
N ARG A 285 -19.00 5.17 -2.30
CA ARG A 285 -19.03 6.58 -2.71
C ARG A 285 -19.82 6.74 -4.00
N LEU A 286 -20.48 7.88 -4.15
CA LEU A 286 -21.15 8.19 -5.40
C LEU A 286 -20.13 8.49 -6.50
N MET A 287 -20.37 8.01 -7.71
CA MET A 287 -19.49 8.19 -8.87
C MET A 287 -19.22 9.68 -9.22
N GLU A 288 -20.14 10.59 -8.84
CA GLU A 288 -19.91 12.03 -9.03
C GLU A 288 -18.74 12.59 -8.20
N TYR A 289 -18.33 11.87 -7.13
CA TYR A 289 -17.21 12.26 -6.26
C TYR A 289 -15.93 11.47 -6.55
N ASP A 290 -16.06 10.23 -7.04
CA ASP A 290 -14.92 9.39 -7.42
C ASP A 290 -15.33 8.41 -8.53
N LEU A 291 -14.82 8.63 -9.72
CA LEU A 291 -15.07 7.77 -10.89
C LEU A 291 -14.35 6.42 -10.84
N GLY A 292 -13.56 6.15 -9.79
CA GLY A 292 -12.84 4.87 -9.65
C GLY A 292 -11.92 4.56 -10.82
N ARG A 293 -12.09 3.38 -11.42
CA ARG A 293 -11.29 2.84 -12.52
C ARG A 293 -11.64 3.45 -13.89
N GLN A 294 -12.82 3.98 -14.07
CA GLN A 294 -13.29 4.51 -15.37
C GLN A 294 -12.29 5.43 -16.09
N PRO A 295 -11.60 6.40 -15.44
CA PRO A 295 -10.62 7.24 -16.11
C PRO A 295 -9.38 6.48 -16.61
N VAL A 296 -9.10 5.29 -16.08
CA VAL A 296 -7.96 4.46 -16.44
C VAL A 296 -8.26 3.65 -17.71
N THR A 297 -9.42 3.04 -17.78
CA THR A 297 -9.84 2.18 -18.88
C THR A 297 -10.56 2.92 -20.00
N GLY A 298 -11.23 4.02 -19.66
CA GLY A 298 -12.13 4.74 -20.57
C GLY A 298 -13.48 4.05 -20.76
N ASP A 299 -13.77 2.98 -20.03
CA ASP A 299 -15.03 2.26 -20.04
C ASP A 299 -15.98 2.82 -18.97
N GLU A 300 -17.20 3.17 -19.38
CA GLU A 300 -18.23 3.68 -18.46
C GLU A 300 -18.72 2.58 -17.48
N GLU A 301 -18.58 1.30 -17.84
CA GLU A 301 -18.95 0.18 -16.98
C GLU A 301 -18.03 0.08 -15.76
N ASP A 302 -16.78 0.53 -15.85
CA ASP A 302 -15.81 0.55 -14.74
C ASP A 302 -16.01 1.74 -13.76
N GLY A 303 -17.14 2.42 -13.86
CA GLY A 303 -17.45 3.61 -13.06
C GLY A 303 -17.56 3.32 -11.56
N GLY A 304 -16.70 3.98 -10.75
CA GLY A 304 -16.67 3.81 -9.30
C GLY A 304 -16.00 2.52 -8.81
N GLU A 305 -15.49 1.68 -9.72
CA GLU A 305 -14.78 0.46 -9.35
C GLU A 305 -13.46 0.74 -8.64
N MET A 306 -13.19 -0.05 -7.60
CA MET A 306 -11.96 -0.05 -6.83
C MET A 306 -11.41 -1.46 -6.69
N LYS A 307 -10.08 -1.58 -6.72
CA LYS A 307 -9.40 -2.86 -6.54
C LYS A 307 -9.69 -3.45 -5.17
N VAL A 308 -9.97 -4.74 -5.11
CA VAL A 308 -10.12 -5.50 -3.86
C VAL A 308 -8.79 -5.53 -3.12
N PRO A 309 -8.68 -4.89 -1.95
CA PRO A 309 -7.42 -4.89 -1.20
C PRO A 309 -7.22 -6.22 -0.47
N SER A 310 -5.96 -6.62 -0.28
CA SER A 310 -5.67 -7.71 0.63
C SER A 310 -6.08 -7.38 2.07
N LEU A 311 -6.68 -8.36 2.76
CA LEU A 311 -7.00 -8.25 4.19
C LEU A 311 -5.87 -8.70 5.10
N ARG A 312 -4.73 -9.18 4.55
CA ARG A 312 -3.56 -9.46 5.39
C ARG A 312 -3.13 -8.20 6.11
N ASN A 313 -2.86 -8.32 7.41
CA ASN A 313 -2.49 -7.21 8.30
C ASN A 313 -3.53 -6.07 8.39
N VAL A 314 -4.80 -6.32 7.97
CA VAL A 314 -5.85 -5.29 8.02
C VAL A 314 -6.12 -4.80 9.43
N GLY A 315 -5.97 -5.66 10.43
CA GLY A 315 -6.17 -5.32 11.84
C GLY A 315 -5.15 -4.37 12.46
N LEU A 316 -4.04 -4.10 11.75
CA LEU A 316 -3.01 -3.14 12.17
C LEU A 316 -3.31 -1.71 11.65
N ARG A 317 -4.35 -1.52 10.86
CA ARG A 317 -4.72 -0.23 10.28
C ARG A 317 -5.70 0.52 11.17
N ASP A 318 -5.61 1.85 11.16
CA ASP A 318 -6.50 2.75 11.92
C ASP A 318 -7.64 3.31 11.08
N ARG A 319 -7.55 3.20 9.75
CA ARG A 319 -8.55 3.68 8.81
C ARG A 319 -8.77 2.66 7.71
N PHE A 320 -10.03 2.53 7.30
CA PHE A 320 -10.48 1.51 6.35
C PHE A 320 -11.17 2.14 5.15
N MET A 321 -11.23 1.37 4.05
CA MET A 321 -11.68 1.72 2.70
C MET A 321 -10.74 2.72 1.99
N HIS A 322 -10.97 2.93 0.68
CA HIS A 322 -10.18 3.87 -0.12
C HIS A 322 -10.37 5.33 0.30
N THR A 323 -11.46 5.65 0.99
CA THR A 323 -11.75 6.97 1.55
C THR A 323 -11.17 7.19 2.96
N GLY A 324 -10.73 6.12 3.63
CA GLY A 324 -10.35 6.17 5.03
C GLY A 324 -11.49 6.55 5.99
N GLU A 325 -12.73 6.41 5.55
CA GLU A 325 -13.92 6.89 6.24
C GLU A 325 -14.15 6.20 7.59
N PHE A 326 -13.95 4.87 7.65
CA PHE A 326 -14.17 4.12 8.87
C PHE A 326 -12.92 4.11 9.76
N GLY A 327 -13.11 4.47 11.03
CA GLY A 327 -12.07 4.46 12.05
C GLY A 327 -11.98 3.13 12.81
N ARG A 328 -12.91 2.21 12.57
CA ARG A 328 -12.95 0.89 13.20
C ARG A 328 -13.23 -0.20 12.19
N LEU A 329 -12.59 -1.35 12.37
CA LEU A 329 -12.80 -2.50 11.48
C LEU A 329 -14.25 -3.01 11.56
N SER A 330 -14.86 -2.97 12.75
CA SER A 330 -16.29 -3.31 12.92
C SER A 330 -17.21 -2.39 12.11
N GLU A 331 -16.88 -1.11 11.93
CA GLU A 331 -17.67 -0.19 11.09
C GLU A 331 -17.59 -0.60 9.61
N ALA A 332 -16.40 -0.99 9.15
CA ALA A 332 -16.23 -1.52 7.79
C ALA A 332 -16.98 -2.85 7.58
N ILE A 333 -16.99 -3.74 8.58
CA ILE A 333 -17.79 -4.98 8.55
C ILE A 333 -19.28 -4.65 8.48
N MET A 334 -19.76 -3.73 9.32
CA MET A 334 -21.15 -3.33 9.36
C MET A 334 -21.62 -2.59 8.10
N PHE A 335 -20.70 -1.91 7.39
CA PHE A 335 -21.02 -1.32 6.09
C PHE A 335 -21.53 -2.38 5.12
N TYR A 336 -20.89 -3.54 5.04
CA TYR A 336 -21.35 -4.65 4.20
C TYR A 336 -22.68 -5.25 4.68
N ASP A 337 -22.96 -5.27 5.98
CA ASP A 337 -24.23 -5.74 6.52
C ASP A 337 -25.42 -4.79 6.19
N GLN A 338 -25.11 -3.49 6.03
CA GLN A 338 -26.12 -2.46 5.75
C GLN A 338 -26.18 -2.08 4.27
N LEU A 339 -25.41 -2.74 3.41
CA LEU A 339 -25.38 -2.46 1.98
C LEU A 339 -26.78 -2.58 1.38
N VAL A 340 -27.28 -1.45 0.90
CA VAL A 340 -28.47 -1.40 0.04
C VAL A 340 -27.95 -1.35 -1.40
N SER A 341 -28.46 -2.22 -2.27
CA SER A 341 -28.12 -2.16 -3.69
C SER A 341 -28.47 -0.78 -4.24
N LEU A 342 -27.43 0.00 -4.54
CA LEU A 342 -27.56 1.31 -5.15
C LEU A 342 -27.37 1.20 -6.68
N PRO A 343 -27.93 2.12 -7.47
CA PRO A 343 -27.66 2.17 -8.90
C PRO A 343 -26.14 2.28 -9.19
N GLY A 344 -25.61 1.42 -10.05
CA GLY A 344 -24.18 1.36 -10.39
C GLY A 344 -23.35 0.48 -9.47
N MET A 345 -23.98 -0.19 -8.50
CA MET A 345 -23.30 -1.22 -7.72
C MET A 345 -23.17 -2.51 -8.53
N ASP A 346 -21.98 -3.10 -8.51
CA ASP A 346 -21.74 -4.36 -9.20
C ASP A 346 -22.47 -5.54 -8.58
N GLU A 347 -22.91 -6.46 -9.41
CA GLU A 347 -23.31 -7.78 -8.95
C GLU A 347 -22.08 -8.58 -8.54
N ILE A 348 -21.89 -8.75 -7.23
CA ILE A 348 -20.77 -9.56 -6.75
C ILE A 348 -21.12 -11.05 -6.92
N PRO A 349 -20.30 -11.82 -7.62
CA PRO A 349 -20.58 -13.22 -7.91
C PRO A 349 -20.88 -14.06 -6.67
N GLY A 350 -22.04 -14.68 -6.64
CA GLY A 350 -22.46 -15.58 -5.56
C GLY A 350 -23.05 -14.91 -4.31
N ILE A 351 -23.17 -13.59 -4.31
CA ILE A 351 -23.80 -12.83 -3.25
C ILE A 351 -24.95 -12.03 -3.89
N GLY A 352 -26.16 -12.50 -3.88
CA GLY A 352 -27.32 -11.74 -4.37
C GLY A 352 -27.55 -10.44 -3.58
N SER A 353 -28.76 -9.87 -3.60
CA SER A 353 -29.07 -8.64 -2.84
C SER A 353 -28.78 -8.84 -1.35
N TYR A 354 -27.81 -8.09 -0.85
CA TYR A 354 -27.16 -8.25 0.45
C TYR A 354 -28.03 -7.82 1.62
N GLN A 355 -28.22 -8.69 2.58
CA GLN A 355 -28.35 -8.39 4.00
C GLN A 355 -27.78 -9.60 4.74
N PHE A 356 -26.60 -9.48 5.29
CA PHE A 356 -25.97 -10.58 6.05
C PHE A 356 -26.67 -10.85 7.36
N ASN A 357 -27.42 -9.87 7.91
CA ASN A 357 -28.08 -9.94 9.21
C ASN A 357 -27.14 -10.36 10.33
N LEU A 358 -25.96 -9.71 10.37
CA LEU A 358 -24.94 -9.96 11.39
C LEU A 358 -25.48 -9.65 12.78
N ASN A 359 -25.31 -10.58 13.70
CA ASN A 359 -25.49 -10.28 15.11
C ASN A 359 -24.17 -9.83 15.74
N GLY A 360 -24.21 -9.34 16.98
CA GLY A 360 -23.02 -8.82 17.65
C GLY A 360 -21.90 -9.86 17.86
N TYR A 361 -22.23 -11.15 17.92
CA TYR A 361 -21.24 -12.24 18.02
C TYR A 361 -20.54 -12.46 16.67
N ASP A 362 -21.31 -12.48 15.58
CA ASP A 362 -20.75 -12.63 14.24
C ASP A 362 -19.75 -11.50 13.92
N THR A 363 -20.11 -10.25 14.26
CA THR A 363 -19.24 -9.08 14.09
C THR A 363 -17.97 -9.19 14.93
N TYR A 364 -18.10 -9.60 16.20
CA TYR A 364 -16.96 -9.80 17.10
C TYR A 364 -16.01 -10.89 16.60
N ASP A 365 -16.54 -12.03 16.18
CA ASP A 365 -15.77 -13.17 15.70
C ASP A 365 -15.06 -12.83 14.38
N LEU A 366 -15.75 -12.16 13.44
CA LEU A 366 -15.15 -11.65 12.20
C LEU A 366 -14.02 -10.64 12.51
N GLU A 367 -14.27 -9.68 13.39
CA GLU A 367 -13.26 -8.70 13.79
C GLU A 367 -12.06 -9.40 14.43
N SER A 368 -12.27 -10.39 15.30
CA SER A 368 -11.20 -11.19 15.91
C SER A 368 -10.36 -11.91 14.84
N PHE A 369 -11.00 -12.54 13.86
CA PHE A 369 -10.31 -13.18 12.75
C PHE A 369 -9.49 -12.19 11.92
N LEU A 370 -10.11 -11.11 11.46
CA LEU A 370 -9.46 -10.11 10.61
C LEU A 370 -8.36 -9.36 11.34
N ARG A 371 -8.56 -9.02 12.62
CA ARG A 371 -7.63 -8.21 13.39
C ARG A 371 -6.42 -9.01 13.88
N ILE A 372 -6.63 -10.22 14.35
CA ILE A 372 -5.59 -11.04 14.98
C ILE A 372 -5.19 -12.19 14.05
N GLY A 373 -6.18 -12.89 13.50
CA GLY A 373 -5.95 -14.07 12.66
C GLY A 373 -5.15 -13.77 11.39
N LEU A 374 -5.28 -12.57 10.83
CA LEU A 374 -4.58 -12.15 9.61
C LEU A 374 -3.41 -11.18 9.87
N ALA A 375 -3.01 -10.94 11.11
CA ALA A 375 -1.86 -10.09 11.42
C ALA A 375 -0.58 -10.92 11.56
N ASP A 376 0.42 -10.65 10.73
CA ASP A 376 1.74 -11.26 10.84
C ASP A 376 2.53 -10.58 11.98
N PRO A 377 3.01 -11.33 12.98
CA PRO A 377 3.73 -10.75 14.11
C PRO A 377 5.01 -10.00 13.71
N ARG A 378 5.65 -10.39 12.61
CA ARG A 378 6.85 -9.71 12.12
C ARG A 378 6.51 -8.31 11.59
N VAL A 379 5.37 -8.16 10.94
CA VAL A 379 4.84 -6.88 10.47
C VAL A 379 4.48 -5.98 11.65
N ALA A 380 3.72 -6.53 12.61
CA ALA A 380 3.27 -5.80 13.79
C ALA A 380 4.43 -5.27 14.67
N ASN A 381 5.53 -6.04 14.74
CA ASN A 381 6.70 -5.72 15.56
C ASN A 381 7.87 -5.14 14.75
N GLU A 382 7.68 -4.87 13.47
CA GLU A 382 8.71 -4.33 12.57
C GLU A 382 10.04 -5.12 12.64
N THR A 383 9.95 -6.46 12.64
CA THR A 383 11.11 -7.35 12.62
C THR A 383 11.39 -7.84 11.22
N PHE A 384 12.65 -8.22 10.93
CA PHE A 384 13.08 -8.65 9.60
C PHE A 384 12.05 -9.60 8.91
N PRO A 385 11.71 -9.35 7.64
CA PRO A 385 12.22 -8.34 6.70
C PRO A 385 11.50 -6.98 6.76
N PHE A 386 10.66 -6.73 7.77
CA PHE A 386 9.84 -5.51 7.95
C PHE A 386 10.50 -4.47 8.87
N ASP A 387 11.73 -4.72 9.31
CA ASP A 387 12.54 -3.81 10.10
C ASP A 387 12.90 -2.55 9.28
N ARG A 388 12.94 -1.40 9.96
CA ARG A 388 13.06 -0.09 9.32
C ARG A 388 13.87 0.90 10.14
N PRO A 389 14.39 1.99 9.54
CA PRO A 389 14.90 3.12 10.29
C PRO A 389 13.78 3.94 10.93
N THR A 390 14.14 4.79 11.90
CA THR A 390 13.27 5.87 12.39
C THR A 390 13.43 7.09 11.50
N LEU A 391 12.34 7.60 10.92
CA LEU A 391 12.35 8.78 10.06
C LEU A 391 12.41 10.06 10.87
N ARG A 392 13.03 11.12 10.33
CA ARG A 392 13.07 12.44 10.96
C ARG A 392 11.66 13.00 11.18
N SER A 393 10.77 12.81 10.20
CA SER A 393 9.37 13.26 10.28
C SER A 393 8.62 12.69 11.48
N GLU A 394 8.95 11.48 11.93
CA GLU A 394 8.35 10.86 13.11
C GLU A 394 8.78 11.54 14.41
N LEU A 395 10.03 12.01 14.48
CA LEU A 395 10.58 12.67 15.68
C LEU A 395 10.02 14.08 15.89
N VAL A 396 9.54 14.73 14.83
CA VAL A 396 8.94 16.06 14.89
C VAL A 396 7.50 16.00 15.42
N GLU A 397 6.75 14.97 15.05
CA GLU A 397 5.37 14.77 15.50
C GLU A 397 5.24 14.48 17.00
N GLU A 398 6.30 13.95 17.66
CA GLU A 398 6.27 13.65 19.10
C GLU A 398 6.52 14.91 19.99
N THR A 399 6.87 16.05 19.40
CA THR A 399 7.28 17.25 20.13
C THR A 399 6.26 18.39 20.11
N ASP A 400 5.18 18.30 19.34
CA ASP A 400 4.06 19.25 19.23
C ASP A 400 2.78 18.71 19.92
#